data_ef4deca0955bcb3141b19db1d60929c7
#
_entry.id   ef4deca0955bcb3141b19db1d60929c7
#
_cell.length_a   1.000
_cell.length_b   1.000
_cell.length_c   1.000
_cell.angle_alpha   90.00
_cell.angle_beta   90.00
_cell.angle_gamma   90.00
#
_symmetry.space_group_name_H-M   'P 1'
#
loop_
_entity.id
_entity.type
_entity.pdbx_description
1 polymer ?
#
loop_
_entity_poly.entity_id
_entity_poly.type
_entity_poly.pdbx_seq_one_letter_code
_entity_poly.pdbx_strand_id
1 'polypeptide(L)'
;MEWPKRARTVNWESGVLTLDGEKQFEVPELTVEIMEQLAGYTLVGFHVKGYPVTDELLAPFAGHKSMVNFGVENSALTDACFPVFSAMSKLRILLLTGNAGIDGSGLSALQGCKLDLLTLDHTGLDDAGLLQAASIPKLSHIWIDHTAVTYDGLLAVAGNNYIKPVSHVQFAKEQMEHFSQLQREKAKKPVHLDEQAAAECRRVLSAFFAEMTEWEQYMEQA
;
A
#
# COMPACT_ATOMS: atom_id res chain seq x y z
N MET A 1 -30.81 3.75 3.14
CA MET A 1 -29.99 2.73 3.83
C MET A 1 -29.57 3.34 5.16
N GLU A 2 -29.78 2.65 6.28
CA GLU A 2 -29.40 3.19 7.59
C GLU A 2 -28.01 2.65 7.95
N TRP A 3 -27.01 3.50 7.87
CA TRP A 3 -25.62 3.17 8.16
C TRP A 3 -25.38 3.10 9.67
N PRO A 4 -24.45 2.25 10.15
CA PRO A 4 -24.11 2.21 11.57
C PRO A 4 -23.52 3.57 12.01
N LYS A 5 -23.73 3.91 13.29
CA LYS A 5 -23.20 5.16 13.86
C LYS A 5 -21.67 5.20 13.98
N ARG A 6 -21.01 4.04 13.88
CA ARG A 6 -19.55 3.88 14.01
C ARG A 6 -19.10 2.73 13.12
N ALA A 7 -17.96 2.89 12.49
CA ALA A 7 -17.20 1.84 11.84
C ALA A 7 -15.70 2.16 11.98
N ARG A 8 -14.88 1.14 12.07
CA ARG A 8 -13.42 1.25 12.12
C ARG A 8 -12.75 0.75 10.85
N THR A 9 -13.36 -0.22 10.20
CA THR A 9 -12.86 -0.78 8.94
C THR A 9 -13.96 -0.81 7.90
N VAL A 10 -13.55 -0.57 6.67
CA VAL A 10 -14.39 -0.64 5.47
C VAL A 10 -13.69 -1.55 4.49
N ASN A 11 -14.43 -2.51 3.96
CA ASN A 11 -14.01 -3.30 2.82
C ASN A 11 -15.14 -3.28 1.78
N TRP A 12 -14.79 -2.97 0.54
CA TRP A 12 -15.72 -3.04 -0.60
C TRP A 12 -15.17 -3.98 -1.65
N GLU A 13 -15.95 -4.96 -2.04
CA GLU A 13 -15.62 -5.89 -3.11
C GLU A 13 -16.90 -6.38 -3.80
N SER A 14 -16.89 -6.43 -5.13
CA SER A 14 -17.98 -6.99 -5.95
C SER A 14 -19.37 -6.44 -5.63
N GLY A 15 -19.49 -5.14 -5.32
CA GLY A 15 -20.77 -4.50 -5.02
C GLY A 15 -21.23 -4.63 -3.56
N VAL A 16 -20.43 -5.26 -2.71
CA VAL A 16 -20.73 -5.44 -1.29
C VAL A 16 -19.78 -4.60 -0.44
N LEU A 17 -20.35 -3.74 0.38
CA LEU A 17 -19.63 -2.98 1.40
C LEU A 17 -19.73 -3.70 2.73
N THR A 18 -18.61 -4.06 3.31
CA THR A 18 -18.51 -4.70 4.63
C THR A 18 -17.92 -3.72 5.63
N LEU A 19 -18.61 -3.51 6.75
CA LEU A 19 -18.15 -2.67 7.85
C LEU A 19 -17.77 -3.55 9.05
N ASP A 20 -16.58 -3.33 9.58
CA ASP A 20 -16.02 -4.04 10.73
C ASP A 20 -15.99 -5.57 10.59
N GLY A 21 -15.90 -6.07 9.33
CA GLY A 21 -15.91 -7.49 9.01
C GLY A 21 -17.25 -8.21 9.19
N GLU A 22 -18.31 -7.53 9.61
CA GLU A 22 -19.58 -8.16 10.01
C GLU A 22 -20.78 -7.64 9.24
N LYS A 23 -20.92 -6.31 9.11
CA LYS A 23 -22.12 -5.68 8.55
C LYS A 23 -21.97 -5.48 7.06
N GLN A 24 -22.78 -6.15 6.28
CA GLN A 24 -22.77 -6.10 4.83
C GLN A 24 -23.92 -5.26 4.27
N PHE A 25 -23.63 -4.51 3.23
CA PHE A 25 -24.58 -3.67 2.50
C PHE A 25 -24.35 -3.83 1.00
N GLU A 26 -25.41 -3.99 0.25
CA GLU A 26 -25.34 -3.92 -1.20
C GLU A 26 -25.09 -2.47 -1.63
N VAL A 27 -23.91 -2.19 -2.17
CA VAL A 27 -23.46 -0.88 -2.63
C VAL A 27 -22.79 -1.08 -3.99
N PRO A 28 -23.59 -1.21 -5.07
CA PRO A 28 -23.04 -1.53 -6.39
C PRO A 28 -22.15 -0.40 -6.95
N GLU A 29 -22.34 0.84 -6.50
CA GLU A 29 -21.60 2.00 -6.94
C GLU A 29 -21.08 2.80 -5.75
N LEU A 30 -19.80 3.19 -5.81
CA LEU A 30 -19.18 4.10 -4.85
C LEU A 30 -19.32 5.54 -5.40
N THR A 31 -20.30 6.28 -4.87
CA THR A 31 -20.48 7.70 -5.22
C THR A 31 -19.71 8.61 -4.27
N VAL A 32 -19.58 9.90 -4.65
CA VAL A 32 -18.93 10.90 -3.79
C VAL A 32 -19.61 10.98 -2.43
N GLU A 33 -20.95 10.95 -2.39
CA GLU A 33 -21.72 11.01 -1.15
C GLU A 33 -21.46 9.81 -0.23
N ILE A 34 -21.29 8.63 -0.82
CA ILE A 34 -20.92 7.42 -0.07
C ILE A 34 -19.51 7.56 0.49
N MET A 35 -18.55 8.02 -0.32
CA MET A 35 -17.17 8.23 0.11
C MET A 35 -17.06 9.29 1.20
N GLU A 36 -17.85 10.39 1.13
CA GLU A 36 -17.95 11.39 2.19
C GLU A 36 -18.50 10.80 3.50
N GLN A 37 -19.54 9.98 3.43
CA GLN A 37 -20.08 9.30 4.61
C GLN A 37 -19.07 8.35 5.24
N LEU A 38 -18.34 7.57 4.42
CA LEU A 38 -17.30 6.65 4.89
C LEU A 38 -16.13 7.42 5.51
N ALA A 39 -15.68 8.50 4.88
CA ALA A 39 -14.62 9.36 5.40
C ALA A 39 -15.00 10.07 6.72
N GLY A 40 -16.29 10.21 7.00
CA GLY A 40 -16.81 10.74 8.26
C GLY A 40 -16.62 9.79 9.46
N TYR A 41 -16.33 8.51 9.24
CA TYR A 41 -16.02 7.58 10.31
C TYR A 41 -14.59 7.73 10.83
N THR A 42 -14.34 7.28 12.05
CA THR A 42 -12.97 7.18 12.61
C THR A 42 -12.32 5.87 12.15
N LEU A 43 -12.09 5.75 10.85
CA LEU A 43 -11.56 4.53 10.24
C LEU A 43 -10.07 4.33 10.58
N VAL A 44 -9.69 3.08 10.78
CA VAL A 44 -8.30 2.63 10.84
C VAL A 44 -7.91 1.85 9.59
N GLY A 45 -8.89 1.28 8.89
CA GLY A 45 -8.72 0.54 7.63
C GLY A 45 -9.79 0.87 6.61
N PHE A 46 -9.38 1.04 5.36
CA PHE A 46 -10.24 1.22 4.20
C PHE A 46 -9.66 0.43 3.04
N HIS A 47 -10.47 -0.41 2.42
CA HIS A 47 -10.05 -1.22 1.29
C HIS A 47 -11.15 -1.34 0.25
N VAL A 48 -10.80 -1.09 -1.02
CA VAL A 48 -11.65 -1.26 -2.20
C VAL A 48 -10.89 -2.07 -3.23
N LYS A 49 -11.51 -3.11 -3.77
CA LYS A 49 -10.89 -3.97 -4.77
C LYS A 49 -11.80 -4.16 -5.98
N GLY A 50 -11.22 -3.98 -7.18
CA GLY A 50 -11.91 -4.27 -8.44
C GLY A 50 -13.03 -3.29 -8.80
N TYR A 51 -13.04 -2.07 -8.24
CA TYR A 51 -13.92 -0.98 -8.63
C TYR A 51 -13.09 0.17 -9.23
N PRO A 52 -13.55 0.84 -10.30
CA PRO A 52 -12.83 1.93 -10.94
C PRO A 52 -12.90 3.23 -10.11
N VAL A 53 -12.29 3.21 -8.92
CA VAL A 53 -12.12 4.42 -8.10
C VAL A 53 -11.19 5.38 -8.84
N THR A 54 -11.62 6.62 -9.01
CA THR A 54 -10.79 7.71 -9.55
C THR A 54 -10.18 8.53 -8.42
N ASP A 55 -9.18 9.35 -8.76
CA ASP A 55 -8.49 10.21 -7.78
C ASP A 55 -9.47 11.16 -7.08
N GLU A 56 -10.48 11.67 -7.81
CA GLU A 56 -11.51 12.56 -7.26
C GLU A 56 -12.38 11.86 -6.20
N LEU A 57 -12.69 10.57 -6.38
CA LEU A 57 -13.46 9.80 -5.39
C LEU A 57 -12.72 9.63 -4.07
N LEU A 58 -11.40 9.76 -4.05
CA LEU A 58 -10.60 9.70 -2.83
C LEU A 58 -10.53 11.01 -2.06
N ALA A 59 -10.88 12.15 -2.68
CA ALA A 59 -10.75 13.47 -2.07
C ALA A 59 -11.34 13.59 -0.65
N PRO A 60 -12.50 12.97 -0.31
CA PRO A 60 -13.06 13.01 1.05
C PRO A 60 -12.15 12.45 2.14
N PHE A 61 -11.22 11.57 1.79
CA PHE A 61 -10.28 10.98 2.75
C PHE A 61 -9.04 11.83 3.00
N ALA A 62 -8.88 12.98 2.34
CA ALA A 62 -7.68 13.80 2.46
C ALA A 62 -7.35 14.10 3.93
N GLY A 63 -6.15 13.67 4.36
CA GLY A 63 -5.66 13.90 5.72
C GLY A 63 -6.42 13.20 6.84
N HIS A 64 -7.07 12.07 6.56
CA HIS A 64 -7.82 11.29 7.55
C HIS A 64 -6.93 10.90 8.75
N LYS A 65 -7.32 11.33 9.97
CA LYS A 65 -6.43 11.34 11.16
C LYS A 65 -6.14 9.99 11.77
N SER A 66 -7.00 9.00 11.56
CA SER A 66 -6.91 7.67 12.22
C SER A 66 -6.50 6.55 11.27
N MET A 67 -6.43 6.82 9.96
CA MET A 67 -6.13 5.80 8.96
C MET A 67 -4.75 5.20 9.16
N VAL A 68 -4.69 3.87 9.21
CA VAL A 68 -3.46 3.07 9.35
C VAL A 68 -3.21 2.23 8.10
N ASN A 69 -4.27 1.64 7.55
CA ASN A 69 -4.23 0.82 6.34
C ASN A 69 -5.21 1.40 5.32
N PHE A 70 -4.72 1.66 4.11
CA PHE A 70 -5.54 2.16 3.00
C PHE A 70 -5.21 1.36 1.74
N GLY A 71 -6.22 0.77 1.12
CA GLY A 71 -6.08 -0.02 -0.09
C GLY A 71 -7.11 0.37 -1.15
N VAL A 72 -6.65 0.57 -2.37
CA VAL A 72 -7.49 0.66 -3.57
C VAL A 72 -6.78 -0.10 -4.67
N GLU A 73 -7.25 -1.31 -4.93
CA GLU A 73 -6.58 -2.25 -5.82
C GLU A 73 -7.40 -2.55 -7.07
N ASN A 74 -6.71 -2.84 -8.18
CA ASN A 74 -7.33 -3.12 -9.48
C ASN A 74 -8.35 -2.03 -9.86
N SER A 75 -7.89 -0.78 -9.91
CA SER A 75 -8.72 0.40 -10.00
C SER A 75 -8.19 1.39 -11.05
N ALA A 76 -8.64 2.65 -11.03
CA ALA A 76 -8.32 3.67 -12.03
C ALA A 76 -7.53 4.86 -11.44
N LEU A 77 -6.79 4.63 -10.35
CA LEU A 77 -5.96 5.68 -9.75
C LEU A 77 -4.76 6.04 -10.62
N THR A 78 -4.37 7.31 -10.52
CA THR A 78 -3.14 7.86 -11.07
C THR A 78 -2.26 8.46 -9.97
N ASP A 79 -1.12 9.03 -10.32
CA ASP A 79 -0.24 9.73 -9.39
C ASP A 79 -0.91 10.94 -8.70
N ALA A 80 -2.03 11.45 -9.24
CA ALA A 80 -2.82 12.51 -8.62
C ALA A 80 -3.51 12.10 -7.31
N CYS A 81 -3.56 10.80 -6.98
CA CYS A 81 -4.10 10.32 -5.68
C CYS A 81 -3.17 10.61 -4.48
N PHE A 82 -1.85 10.70 -4.67
CA PHE A 82 -0.90 10.76 -3.55
C PHE A 82 -1.07 11.94 -2.60
N PRO A 83 -1.46 13.15 -3.02
CA PRO A 83 -1.75 14.25 -2.10
C PRO A 83 -2.81 13.93 -1.04
N VAL A 84 -3.76 13.03 -1.33
CA VAL A 84 -4.80 12.59 -0.38
C VAL A 84 -4.17 11.95 0.86
N PHE A 85 -3.09 11.20 0.68
CA PHE A 85 -2.41 10.47 1.74
C PHE A 85 -1.37 11.31 2.51
N SER A 86 -0.89 12.40 1.93
CA SER A 86 0.25 13.19 2.42
C SER A 86 0.13 13.65 3.88
N ALA A 87 -1.09 13.92 4.35
CA ALA A 87 -1.38 14.37 5.71
C ALA A 87 -1.91 13.26 6.64
N MET A 88 -1.93 11.99 6.19
CA MET A 88 -2.35 10.85 7.00
C MET A 88 -1.21 10.39 7.91
N SER A 89 -1.02 11.06 9.04
CA SER A 89 0.15 10.86 9.91
C SER A 89 0.26 9.46 10.56
N LYS A 90 -0.81 8.68 10.53
CA LYS A 90 -0.85 7.30 11.07
C LYS A 90 -0.78 6.22 9.98
N LEU A 91 -0.78 6.61 8.71
CA LEU A 91 -0.75 5.66 7.59
C LEU A 91 0.56 4.86 7.62
N ARG A 92 0.43 3.53 7.60
CA ARG A 92 1.54 2.57 7.64
C ARG A 92 1.55 1.66 6.42
N ILE A 93 0.38 1.31 5.91
CA ILE A 93 0.19 0.38 4.80
C ILE A 93 -0.62 1.07 3.73
N LEU A 94 -0.10 1.10 2.50
CA LEU A 94 -0.77 1.65 1.33
C LEU A 94 -0.73 0.61 0.21
N LEU A 95 -1.91 0.08 -0.15
CA LEU A 95 -2.07 -0.98 -1.14
C LEU A 95 -2.67 -0.38 -2.42
N LEU A 96 -1.87 -0.33 -3.50
CA LEU A 96 -2.23 0.28 -4.77
C LEU A 96 -2.01 -0.65 -5.97
N THR A 97 -1.89 -1.93 -5.73
CA THR A 97 -1.72 -2.96 -6.76
C THR A 97 -2.76 -2.83 -7.88
N GLY A 98 -2.35 -2.98 -9.13
CA GLY A 98 -3.25 -3.01 -10.29
C GLY A 98 -3.79 -1.65 -10.75
N ASN A 99 -3.20 -0.52 -10.31
CA ASN A 99 -3.51 0.81 -10.81
C ASN A 99 -2.51 1.19 -11.90
N ALA A 100 -2.81 0.87 -13.15
CA ALA A 100 -1.90 1.06 -14.27
C ALA A 100 -1.52 2.54 -14.54
N GLY A 101 -2.34 3.48 -14.06
CA GLY A 101 -2.10 4.93 -14.19
C GLY A 101 -1.07 5.48 -13.21
N ILE A 102 -0.56 4.68 -12.25
CA ILE A 102 0.48 5.09 -11.31
C ILE A 102 1.86 4.76 -11.90
N ASP A 103 2.66 5.77 -12.23
CA ASP A 103 4.06 5.63 -12.67
C ASP A 103 5.10 5.97 -11.58
N GLY A 104 4.63 6.48 -10.47
CA GLY A 104 5.44 6.85 -9.30
C GLY A 104 5.91 8.30 -9.30
N SER A 105 5.56 9.12 -10.31
CA SER A 105 5.95 10.53 -10.37
C SER A 105 5.41 11.39 -9.23
N GLY A 106 4.30 10.97 -8.62
CA GLY A 106 3.66 11.63 -7.48
C GLY A 106 4.14 11.16 -6.10
N LEU A 107 4.98 10.12 -6.00
CA LEU A 107 5.37 9.49 -4.72
C LEU A 107 6.11 10.45 -3.76
N SER A 108 6.71 11.51 -4.27
CA SER A 108 7.33 12.56 -3.43
C SER A 108 6.35 13.19 -2.44
N ALA A 109 5.04 13.20 -2.73
CA ALA A 109 4.00 13.68 -1.81
C ALA A 109 3.94 12.87 -0.49
N LEU A 110 4.44 11.63 -0.49
CA LEU A 110 4.41 10.73 0.68
C LEU A 110 5.60 10.91 1.63
N GLN A 111 6.51 11.86 1.38
CA GLN A 111 7.69 12.09 2.25
C GLN A 111 7.33 12.43 3.71
N GLY A 112 6.14 12.97 3.96
CA GLY A 112 5.61 13.23 5.31
C GLY A 112 4.99 12.02 6.01
N CYS A 113 4.78 10.92 5.28
CA CYS A 113 4.15 9.71 5.79
C CYS A 113 5.16 8.80 6.52
N LYS A 114 4.64 7.87 7.31
CA LYS A 114 5.44 6.87 8.03
C LYS A 114 5.12 5.47 7.51
N LEU A 115 5.13 5.33 6.18
CA LEU A 115 4.80 4.06 5.53
C LEU A 115 5.82 2.97 5.88
N ASP A 116 5.33 1.78 6.17
CA ASP A 116 6.12 0.57 6.29
C ASP A 116 6.02 -0.28 5.03
N LEU A 117 4.83 -0.32 4.42
CA LEU A 117 4.53 -1.12 3.23
C LEU A 117 3.83 -0.27 2.16
N LEU A 118 4.30 -0.37 0.93
CA LEU A 118 3.67 0.16 -0.28
C LEU A 118 3.61 -0.95 -1.34
N THR A 119 2.43 -1.26 -1.87
CA THR A 119 2.31 -2.20 -3.00
C THR A 119 2.02 -1.44 -4.28
N LEU A 120 2.83 -1.69 -5.30
CA LEU A 120 2.73 -1.10 -6.63
C LEU A 120 2.84 -2.16 -7.73
N ASP A 121 2.53 -3.43 -7.41
CA ASP A 121 2.49 -4.48 -8.42
C ASP A 121 1.46 -4.15 -9.51
N HIS A 122 1.74 -4.55 -10.75
CA HIS A 122 0.85 -4.28 -11.88
C HIS A 122 0.50 -2.79 -12.07
N THR A 123 1.45 -1.89 -11.80
CA THR A 123 1.34 -0.44 -12.06
C THR A 123 2.30 -0.02 -13.16
N GLY A 124 2.24 1.25 -13.55
CA GLY A 124 3.19 1.87 -14.47
C GLY A 124 4.53 2.27 -13.85
N LEU A 125 4.79 1.91 -12.57
CA LEU A 125 6.01 2.28 -11.85
C LEU A 125 7.26 2.01 -12.69
N ASP A 126 8.09 3.02 -12.86
CA ASP A 126 9.38 2.94 -13.54
C ASP A 126 10.57 3.17 -12.60
N ASP A 127 11.77 3.23 -13.15
CA ASP A 127 13.00 3.44 -12.38
C ASP A 127 13.02 4.80 -11.67
N ALA A 128 12.47 5.85 -12.30
CA ALA A 128 12.38 7.18 -11.70
C ALA A 128 11.39 7.20 -10.53
N GLY A 129 10.24 6.55 -10.69
CA GLY A 129 9.25 6.35 -9.63
C GLY A 129 9.81 5.54 -8.45
N LEU A 130 10.55 4.46 -8.73
CA LEU A 130 11.22 3.68 -7.68
C LEU A 130 12.24 4.52 -6.89
N LEU A 131 12.97 5.40 -7.56
CA LEU A 131 13.90 6.32 -6.89
C LEU A 131 13.15 7.32 -5.98
N GLN A 132 11.97 7.80 -6.40
CA GLN A 132 11.11 8.61 -5.55
C GLN A 132 10.58 7.82 -4.34
N ALA A 133 10.10 6.59 -4.55
CA ALA A 133 9.69 5.70 -3.46
C ALA A 133 10.81 5.49 -2.43
N ALA A 134 12.04 5.32 -2.89
CA ALA A 134 13.21 5.18 -2.03
C ALA A 134 13.50 6.43 -1.18
N SER A 135 12.95 7.59 -1.52
CA SER A 135 13.07 8.82 -0.73
C SER A 135 12.05 8.92 0.42
N ILE A 136 11.02 8.05 0.45
CA ILE A 136 10.00 8.04 1.50
C ILE A 136 10.64 7.55 2.81
N PRO A 137 10.62 8.36 3.89
CA PRO A 137 11.28 7.99 5.13
C PRO A 137 10.66 6.74 5.75
N LYS A 138 11.50 5.77 6.12
CA LYS A 138 11.10 4.52 6.81
C LYS A 138 10.28 3.53 5.97
N LEU A 139 10.05 3.78 4.69
CA LEU A 139 9.47 2.79 3.81
C LEU A 139 10.36 1.55 3.81
N SER A 140 9.85 0.46 4.38
CA SER A 140 10.66 -0.76 4.56
C SER A 140 10.40 -1.79 3.46
N HIS A 141 9.19 -1.86 2.95
CA HIS A 141 8.84 -2.83 1.91
C HIS A 141 8.09 -2.14 0.77
N ILE A 142 8.49 -2.44 -0.46
CA ILE A 142 7.80 -2.03 -1.67
C ILE A 142 7.64 -3.26 -2.59
N TRP A 143 6.44 -3.53 -3.03
CA TRP A 143 6.15 -4.59 -3.99
C TRP A 143 6.11 -3.99 -5.39
N ILE A 144 6.80 -4.63 -6.34
CA ILE A 144 7.09 -4.06 -7.66
C ILE A 144 6.96 -5.07 -8.81
N ASP A 145 6.27 -6.18 -8.61
CA ASP A 145 6.09 -7.16 -9.68
C ASP A 145 5.23 -6.61 -10.82
N HIS A 146 5.52 -7.01 -12.04
CA HIS A 146 4.81 -6.56 -13.24
C HIS A 146 4.78 -5.04 -13.42
N THR A 147 5.90 -4.38 -13.14
CA THR A 147 6.11 -2.93 -13.35
C THR A 147 7.13 -2.69 -14.47
N ALA A 148 7.38 -1.42 -14.81
CA ALA A 148 8.42 -1.02 -15.76
C ALA A 148 9.81 -0.83 -15.10
N VAL A 149 9.96 -1.18 -13.81
CA VAL A 149 11.25 -1.12 -13.10
C VAL A 149 12.23 -2.09 -13.73
N THR A 150 13.42 -1.57 -14.09
CA THR A 150 14.52 -2.37 -14.62
C THR A 150 15.46 -2.85 -13.52
N TYR A 151 16.35 -3.78 -13.87
CA TYR A 151 17.39 -4.21 -12.91
C TYR A 151 18.36 -3.07 -12.57
N ASP A 152 18.67 -2.19 -13.53
CA ASP A 152 19.52 -1.01 -13.27
C ASP A 152 18.83 -0.01 -12.32
N GLY A 153 17.51 0.21 -12.48
CA GLY A 153 16.71 1.00 -11.54
C GLY A 153 16.71 0.40 -10.13
N LEU A 154 16.59 -0.93 -10.03
CA LEU A 154 16.71 -1.63 -8.75
C LEU A 154 18.08 -1.39 -8.10
N LEU A 155 19.17 -1.50 -8.88
CA LEU A 155 20.55 -1.26 -8.38
C LEU A 155 20.78 0.19 -7.95
N ALA A 156 20.10 1.17 -8.59
CA ALA A 156 20.21 2.57 -8.23
C ALA A 156 19.75 2.86 -6.79
N VAL A 157 18.75 2.12 -6.30
CA VAL A 157 18.22 2.26 -4.92
C VAL A 157 18.95 1.39 -3.88
N ALA A 158 19.92 0.57 -4.28
CA ALA A 158 20.66 -0.31 -3.36
C ALA A 158 21.45 0.43 -2.28
N GLY A 159 21.66 1.76 -2.43
CA GLY A 159 22.25 2.62 -1.38
C GLY A 159 21.30 2.95 -0.23
N ASN A 160 19.99 2.72 -0.40
CA ASN A 160 18.99 2.93 0.63
C ASN A 160 18.81 1.65 1.46
N ASN A 161 19.28 1.69 2.71
CA ASN A 161 19.26 0.51 3.59
C ASN A 161 17.89 0.20 4.20
N TYR A 162 16.92 1.09 4.03
CA TYR A 162 15.57 0.89 4.58
C TYR A 162 14.65 0.15 3.61
N ILE A 163 14.75 0.48 2.30
CA ILE A 163 13.84 -0.07 1.31
C ILE A 163 14.22 -1.51 0.97
N LYS A 164 13.23 -2.40 1.03
CA LYS A 164 13.34 -3.78 0.58
C LYS A 164 12.35 -3.99 -0.55
N PRO A 165 12.80 -3.91 -1.80
CA PRO A 165 11.97 -4.30 -2.92
C PRO A 165 11.60 -5.78 -2.78
N VAL A 166 10.33 -6.07 -2.97
CA VAL A 166 9.81 -7.44 -2.99
C VAL A 166 9.39 -7.72 -4.43
N SER A 167 9.98 -8.74 -5.02
CA SER A 167 9.60 -9.24 -6.33
C SER A 167 9.65 -10.76 -6.29
N HIS A 168 8.59 -11.39 -6.78
CA HIS A 168 8.47 -12.83 -6.85
C HIS A 168 8.71 -13.36 -8.28
N VAL A 169 8.46 -12.53 -9.30
CA VAL A 169 8.48 -12.96 -10.70
C VAL A 169 9.25 -12.02 -11.63
N GLN A 170 9.42 -10.73 -11.31
CA GLN A 170 10.04 -9.75 -12.22
C GLN A 170 11.57 -9.89 -12.26
N PHE A 171 12.20 -10.23 -11.13
CA PHE A 171 13.65 -10.39 -11.03
C PHE A 171 14.03 -11.81 -10.64
N ALA A 172 15.07 -12.33 -11.28
CA ALA A 172 15.62 -13.64 -10.93
C ALA A 172 16.17 -13.62 -9.49
N LYS A 173 16.16 -14.77 -8.85
CA LYS A 173 16.66 -14.94 -7.47
C LYS A 173 18.08 -14.40 -7.30
N GLU A 174 18.95 -14.68 -8.27
CA GLU A 174 20.35 -14.24 -8.27
C GLU A 174 20.46 -12.70 -8.32
N GLN A 175 19.57 -12.03 -9.06
CA GLN A 175 19.49 -10.56 -9.11
C GLN A 175 19.09 -9.97 -7.75
N MET A 176 18.11 -10.58 -7.08
CA MET A 176 17.66 -10.15 -5.75
C MET A 176 18.72 -10.43 -4.67
N GLU A 177 19.45 -11.55 -4.78
CA GLU A 177 20.59 -11.84 -3.90
C GLU A 177 21.72 -10.82 -4.09
N HIS A 178 22.08 -10.49 -5.34
CA HIS A 178 23.08 -9.47 -5.65
C HIS A 178 22.66 -8.09 -5.13
N PHE A 179 21.41 -7.68 -5.33
CA PHE A 179 20.86 -6.44 -4.75
C PHE A 179 21.04 -6.42 -3.22
N SER A 180 20.65 -7.50 -2.54
CA SER A 180 20.76 -7.63 -1.08
C SER A 180 22.21 -7.57 -0.60
N GLN A 181 23.16 -8.12 -1.37
CA GLN A 181 24.59 -8.02 -1.09
C GLN A 181 25.07 -6.58 -1.20
N LEU A 182 24.72 -5.88 -2.29
CA LEU A 182 25.07 -4.47 -2.47
C LEU A 182 24.52 -3.57 -1.37
N GLN A 183 23.28 -3.83 -0.90
CA GLN A 183 22.74 -3.11 0.25
C GLN A 183 23.61 -3.28 1.50
N ARG A 184 24.05 -4.52 1.81
CA ARG A 184 24.92 -4.79 2.96
C ARG A 184 26.28 -4.10 2.82
N GLU A 185 26.87 -4.08 1.63
CA GLU A 185 28.16 -3.44 1.35
C GLU A 185 28.08 -1.91 1.47
N LYS A 186 26.97 -1.30 1.01
CA LYS A 186 26.74 0.14 1.09
C LYS A 186 26.25 0.60 2.47
N ALA A 187 25.80 -0.31 3.33
CA ALA A 187 25.41 -0.02 4.70
C ALA A 187 26.62 0.44 5.52
N LYS A 188 26.78 1.75 5.69
CA LYS A 188 27.93 2.36 6.43
C LYS A 188 27.92 2.06 7.93
N LYS A 189 26.87 1.49 8.50
CA LYS A 189 26.76 0.96 9.88
C LYS A 189 25.65 -0.07 9.92
N PRO A 190 25.80 -1.19 10.66
CA PRO A 190 24.66 -2.03 11.00
C PRO A 190 23.67 -1.14 11.77
N VAL A 191 22.48 -0.96 11.20
CA VAL A 191 21.37 -0.42 11.98
C VAL A 191 21.05 -1.49 13.01
N HIS A 192 21.43 -1.27 14.28
CA HIS A 192 20.86 -2.00 15.38
C HIS A 192 19.37 -1.64 15.39
N LEU A 193 18.57 -2.44 14.69
CA LEU A 193 17.14 -2.44 14.93
C LEU A 193 16.96 -2.79 16.39
N ASP A 194 16.34 -1.90 17.15
CA ASP A 194 15.83 -2.22 18.47
C ASP A 194 15.05 -3.54 18.33
N GLU A 195 15.49 -4.56 19.06
CA GLU A 195 14.96 -5.91 18.94
C GLU A 195 13.44 -5.95 19.20
N GLN A 196 12.93 -5.01 19.99
CA GLN A 196 11.51 -4.82 20.25
C GLN A 196 10.77 -4.26 19.01
N ALA A 197 11.33 -3.28 18.30
CA ALA A 197 10.75 -2.74 17.07
C ALA A 197 10.76 -3.79 15.94
N ALA A 198 11.82 -4.59 15.85
CA ALA A 198 11.91 -5.68 14.88
C ALA A 198 10.94 -6.83 15.18
N ALA A 199 10.70 -7.12 16.47
CA ALA A 199 9.74 -8.13 16.92
C ALA A 199 8.29 -7.65 16.65
N GLU A 200 8.00 -6.37 16.89
CA GLU A 200 6.68 -5.80 16.63
C GLU A 200 6.37 -5.73 15.13
N CYS A 201 7.33 -5.33 14.30
CA CYS A 201 7.18 -5.39 12.84
C CYS A 201 6.93 -6.83 12.36
N ARG A 202 7.70 -7.81 12.85
CA ARG A 202 7.48 -9.22 12.52
C ARG A 202 6.11 -9.70 12.94
N ARG A 203 5.62 -9.29 14.12
CA ARG A 203 4.30 -9.66 14.60
C ARG A 203 3.16 -9.10 13.74
N VAL A 204 3.26 -7.82 13.38
CA VAL A 204 2.27 -7.14 12.52
C VAL A 204 2.25 -7.74 11.12
N LEU A 205 3.43 -7.98 10.52
CA LEU A 205 3.55 -8.60 9.22
C LEU A 205 3.09 -10.06 9.22
N SER A 206 3.41 -10.83 10.27
CA SER A 206 2.97 -12.23 10.38
C SER A 206 1.46 -12.36 10.54
N ALA A 207 0.83 -11.44 11.29
CA ALA A 207 -0.63 -11.40 11.40
C ALA A 207 -1.28 -11.04 10.06
N PHE A 208 -0.72 -10.06 9.35
CA PHE A 208 -1.19 -9.65 8.03
C PHE A 208 -1.04 -10.77 6.99
N PHE A 209 0.11 -11.47 6.95
CA PHE A 209 0.31 -12.60 6.04
C PHE A 209 -0.53 -13.82 6.42
N ALA A 210 -0.82 -14.04 7.70
CA ALA A 210 -1.73 -15.09 8.13
C ALA A 210 -3.17 -14.82 7.65
N GLU A 211 -3.65 -13.60 7.78
CA GLU A 211 -4.95 -13.19 7.25
C GLU A 211 -5.01 -13.30 5.73
N MET A 212 -3.94 -12.89 5.00
CA MET A 212 -3.86 -13.06 3.54
C MET A 212 -3.88 -14.53 3.12
N THR A 213 -3.17 -15.41 3.85
CA THR A 213 -3.12 -16.85 3.53
C THR A 213 -4.46 -17.52 3.78
N GLU A 214 -5.21 -17.11 4.81
CA GLU A 214 -6.59 -17.56 5.03
C GLU A 214 -7.52 -17.09 3.90
N TRP A 215 -7.33 -15.87 3.39
CA TRP A 215 -8.08 -15.33 2.25
C TRP A 215 -7.77 -16.06 0.94
N GLU A 216 -6.50 -16.37 0.65
CA GLU A 216 -6.11 -17.16 -0.52
C GLU A 216 -6.72 -18.55 -0.49
N GLN A 217 -6.67 -19.23 0.67
CA GLN A 217 -7.30 -20.54 0.84
C GLN A 217 -8.82 -20.51 0.70
N TYR A 218 -9.47 -19.42 1.13
CA TYR A 218 -10.92 -19.24 0.95
C TYR A 218 -11.28 -19.03 -0.53
N MET A 219 -10.45 -18.30 -1.29
CA MET A 219 -10.66 -18.06 -2.72
C MET A 219 -10.36 -19.29 -3.59
N GLU A 220 -9.49 -20.21 -3.16
CA GLU A 220 -9.25 -21.49 -3.86
C GLU A 220 -10.38 -22.51 -3.66
N GLN A 221 -11.24 -22.32 -2.64
CA GLN A 221 -12.35 -23.23 -2.32
C GLN A 221 -13.72 -22.72 -2.79
N ALA A 222 -13.82 -21.51 -3.32
CA ALA A 222 -15.03 -20.89 -3.84
C ALA A 222 -15.07 -20.94 -5.37
#